data_cdb18e7ce16171c7a0b451abb2fc8c94
#
_entry.id   cdb18e7ce16171c7a0b451abb2fc8c94
#
_cell.length_a   1.000
_cell.length_b   1.000
_cell.length_c   1.000
_cell.angle_alpha   90.00
_cell.angle_beta   90.00
_cell.angle_gamma   90.00
#
_symmetry.space_group_name_H-M   'P 1'
#
loop_
_entity.id
_entity.type
_entity.pdbx_description
1 polymer ?
#
loop_
_entity_poly.entity_id
_entity_poly.type
_entity_poly.pdbx_seq_one_letter_code
_entity_poly.pdbx_strand_id
1 'polypeptide(L)'
;MKLLVTGGAGFIGSAFVRMAIAGSRAALVVNLDQLTYAGNLENLVPVAGDPHYRFVRGDICDARLVNALVADVRPDAIVHFAAESHVDRSILSPAPVFETNLRGTFTLLEAARGNRVPRFLHVSTDEVYGSIEAPAEADEDYPLRPSSPYSASKAGSDLLALSYYVTYRLPVTVTRASNNYGPYQFPEKLIPLMLTNAFDGLPLPVYGDGMQIRDWLFVEDHCRAIFAALEKGRPGEIYNIGGNCSLPNLEVVR
;
A
#
# COMPACT_ATOMS: atom_id res chain seq x y z
N MET A 1 -12.28 -7.82 -14.81
CA MET A 1 -12.85 -7.57 -13.47
C MET A 1 -13.04 -6.07 -13.24
N LYS A 2 -13.97 -5.68 -12.37
CA LYS A 2 -14.10 -4.32 -11.86
C LYS A 2 -13.31 -4.18 -10.55
N LEU A 3 -12.45 -3.20 -10.45
CA LEU A 3 -11.62 -2.95 -9.27
C LEU A 3 -12.03 -1.65 -8.59
N LEU A 4 -12.19 -1.68 -7.27
CA LEU A 4 -12.14 -0.49 -6.43
C LEU A 4 -10.74 -0.42 -5.83
N VAL A 5 -9.97 0.58 -6.23
CA VAL A 5 -8.61 0.83 -5.72
C VAL A 5 -8.68 2.02 -4.79
N THR A 6 -8.16 1.91 -3.57
CA THR A 6 -8.04 3.04 -2.65
C THR A 6 -6.59 3.47 -2.53
N GLY A 7 -6.31 4.77 -2.46
CA GLY A 7 -4.94 5.26 -2.45
C GLY A 7 -4.25 5.19 -3.83
N GLY A 8 -5.05 5.13 -4.89
CA GLY A 8 -4.53 4.96 -6.25
C GLY A 8 -3.90 6.22 -6.87
N ALA A 9 -3.91 7.37 -6.20
CA ALA A 9 -3.15 8.56 -6.59
C ALA A 9 -1.76 8.62 -5.92
N GLY A 10 -1.49 7.75 -4.94
CA GLY A 10 -0.18 7.59 -4.31
C GLY A 10 0.82 6.84 -5.23
N PHE A 11 2.04 6.67 -4.76
CA PHE A 11 3.14 6.05 -5.51
C PHE A 11 2.82 4.63 -6.02
N ILE A 12 2.62 3.68 -5.10
CA ILE A 12 2.39 2.26 -5.46
C ILE A 12 1.02 2.09 -6.11
N GLY A 13 -0.02 2.74 -5.54
CA GLY A 13 -1.38 2.65 -6.06
C GLY A 13 -1.50 3.16 -7.49
N SER A 14 -0.82 4.27 -7.85
CA SER A 14 -0.84 4.79 -9.22
C SER A 14 -0.12 3.87 -10.21
N ALA A 15 0.98 3.24 -9.81
CA ALA A 15 1.66 2.24 -10.63
C ALA A 15 0.73 1.04 -10.90
N PHE A 16 0.03 0.57 -9.87
CA PHE A 16 -0.97 -0.50 -10.01
C PHE A 16 -2.11 -0.11 -10.95
N VAL A 17 -2.69 1.09 -10.79
CA VAL A 17 -3.78 1.60 -11.66
C VAL A 17 -3.31 1.70 -13.11
N ARG A 18 -2.14 2.29 -13.36
CA ARG A 18 -1.59 2.39 -14.73
C ARG A 18 -1.39 1.00 -15.35
N MET A 19 -0.84 0.06 -14.58
CA MET A 19 -0.62 -1.32 -15.05
C MET A 19 -1.94 -2.05 -15.31
N ALA A 20 -2.97 -1.84 -14.47
CA ALA A 20 -4.28 -2.43 -14.64
C ALA A 20 -4.95 -2.00 -15.94
N ILE A 21 -4.88 -0.72 -16.28
CA ILE A 21 -5.47 -0.13 -17.49
C ILE A 21 -4.65 -0.49 -18.73
N ALA A 22 -3.35 -0.19 -18.75
CA ALA A 22 -2.48 -0.46 -19.90
C ALA A 22 -2.42 -1.94 -20.28
N GLY A 23 -2.45 -2.83 -19.29
CA GLY A 23 -2.46 -4.29 -19.51
C GLY A 23 -3.84 -4.89 -19.75
N SER A 24 -4.91 -4.09 -19.86
CA SER A 24 -6.31 -4.54 -19.98
C SER A 24 -6.71 -5.59 -18.94
N ARG A 25 -6.12 -5.52 -17.74
CA ARG A 25 -6.36 -6.47 -16.64
C ARG A 25 -7.66 -6.21 -15.90
N ALA A 26 -8.22 -5.00 -16.05
CA ALA A 26 -9.49 -4.60 -15.46
C ALA A 26 -10.44 -4.05 -16.52
N ALA A 27 -11.72 -4.40 -16.42
CA ALA A 27 -12.78 -3.82 -17.24
C ALA A 27 -13.19 -2.42 -16.73
N LEU A 28 -12.90 -2.13 -15.47
CA LEU A 28 -13.09 -0.82 -14.84
C LEU A 28 -12.19 -0.74 -13.61
N VAL A 29 -11.49 0.37 -13.46
CA VAL A 29 -10.79 0.76 -12.23
C VAL A 29 -11.44 2.02 -11.68
N VAL A 30 -12.03 1.92 -10.51
CA VAL A 30 -12.50 3.08 -9.75
C VAL A 30 -11.49 3.36 -8.66
N ASN A 31 -10.87 4.53 -8.71
CA ASN A 31 -9.84 4.95 -7.76
C ASN A 31 -10.44 5.93 -6.75
N LEU A 32 -10.52 5.52 -5.49
CA LEU A 32 -10.90 6.37 -4.36
C LEU A 32 -9.63 6.89 -3.67
N ASP A 33 -9.43 8.21 -3.69
CA ASP A 33 -8.29 8.84 -3.04
C ASP A 33 -8.68 10.20 -2.44
N GLN A 34 -8.18 10.48 -1.25
CA GLN A 34 -8.44 11.75 -0.56
C GLN A 34 -7.59 12.89 -1.11
N LEU A 35 -6.47 12.57 -1.80
CA LEU A 35 -5.43 13.51 -2.23
C LEU A 35 -4.80 14.23 -1.04
N THR A 36 -4.30 13.46 -0.08
CA THR A 36 -3.42 13.98 0.98
C THR A 36 -2.04 14.33 0.42
N TYR A 37 -1.07 14.57 1.26
CA TYR A 37 0.25 15.08 0.85
C TYR A 37 0.99 14.22 -0.20
N ALA A 38 0.77 12.90 -0.20
CA ALA A 38 1.41 11.98 -1.13
C ALA A 38 0.52 11.57 -2.32
N GLY A 39 -0.75 11.97 -2.33
CA GLY A 39 -1.69 11.73 -3.42
C GLY A 39 -1.56 12.80 -4.50
N ASN A 40 -1.14 12.40 -5.72
CA ASN A 40 -0.94 13.31 -6.84
C ASN A 40 -1.59 12.75 -8.11
N LEU A 41 -2.53 13.50 -8.70
CA LEU A 41 -3.20 13.11 -9.94
C LEU A 41 -2.26 13.12 -11.16
N GLU A 42 -1.15 13.84 -11.11
CA GLU A 42 -0.11 13.80 -12.16
C GLU A 42 0.44 12.37 -12.35
N ASN A 43 0.44 11.55 -11.29
CA ASN A 43 0.83 10.14 -11.38
C ASN A 43 -0.09 9.32 -12.29
N LEU A 44 -1.28 9.81 -12.60
CA LEU A 44 -2.34 9.12 -13.34
C LEU A 44 -2.66 9.76 -14.69
N VAL A 45 -1.95 10.82 -15.10
CA VAL A 45 -2.12 11.48 -16.42
C VAL A 45 -2.15 10.46 -17.57
N PRO A 46 -1.28 9.41 -17.61
CA PRO A 46 -1.30 8.42 -18.69
C PRO A 46 -2.61 7.66 -18.85
N VAL A 47 -3.45 7.62 -17.83
CA VAL A 47 -4.72 6.86 -17.82
C VAL A 47 -5.95 7.72 -17.52
N ALA A 48 -5.78 9.02 -17.30
CA ALA A 48 -6.86 9.91 -16.86
C ALA A 48 -8.02 10.01 -17.87
N GLY A 49 -7.75 9.86 -19.17
CA GLY A 49 -8.75 9.87 -20.23
C GLY A 49 -9.29 8.51 -20.66
N ASP A 50 -8.84 7.41 -20.03
CA ASP A 50 -9.27 6.07 -20.40
C ASP A 50 -10.70 5.80 -19.92
N PRO A 51 -11.61 5.27 -20.78
CA PRO A 51 -12.99 4.98 -20.42
C PRO A 51 -13.14 3.89 -19.34
N HIS A 52 -12.10 3.13 -19.08
CA HIS A 52 -12.06 2.10 -18.04
C HIS A 52 -11.51 2.63 -16.70
N TYR A 53 -11.19 3.92 -16.62
CA TYR A 53 -10.71 4.57 -15.40
C TYR A 53 -11.71 5.62 -14.90
N ARG A 54 -11.99 5.60 -13.58
CA ARG A 54 -12.81 6.61 -12.89
C ARG A 54 -12.13 7.04 -11.60
N PHE A 55 -11.90 8.33 -11.44
CA PHE A 55 -11.43 8.91 -10.18
C PHE A 55 -12.61 9.36 -9.30
N VAL A 56 -12.51 9.08 -8.01
CA VAL A 56 -13.42 9.57 -6.98
C VAL A 56 -12.59 10.20 -5.86
N ARG A 57 -12.77 11.48 -5.60
CA ARG A 57 -12.14 12.12 -4.43
C ARG A 57 -12.94 11.83 -3.18
N GLY A 58 -12.28 11.25 -2.15
CA GLY A 58 -12.94 10.98 -0.88
C GLY A 58 -12.06 10.27 0.12
N ASP A 59 -12.53 10.32 1.37
CA ASP A 59 -11.87 9.71 2.52
C ASP A 59 -12.42 8.28 2.73
N ILE A 60 -11.53 7.31 2.90
CA ILE A 60 -11.89 5.94 3.25
C ILE A 60 -12.56 5.82 4.64
N CYS A 61 -12.40 6.82 5.49
CA CYS A 61 -13.09 6.92 6.78
C CYS A 61 -14.55 7.37 6.67
N ASP A 62 -14.99 7.90 5.52
CA ASP A 62 -16.38 8.26 5.28
C ASP A 62 -17.21 7.01 4.91
N ALA A 63 -17.85 6.43 5.93
CA ALA A 63 -18.63 5.20 5.77
C ALA A 63 -19.80 5.35 4.79
N ARG A 64 -20.39 6.56 4.66
CA ARG A 64 -21.50 6.79 3.73
C ARG A 64 -21.01 6.78 2.29
N LEU A 65 -19.93 7.52 2.02
CA LEU A 65 -19.29 7.55 0.71
C LEU A 65 -18.84 6.16 0.29
N VAL A 66 -18.10 5.47 1.16
CA VAL A 66 -17.53 4.15 0.87
C VAL A 66 -18.62 3.13 0.58
N ASN A 67 -19.68 3.04 1.42
CA ASN A 67 -20.80 2.14 1.19
C ASN A 67 -21.55 2.46 -0.12
N ALA A 68 -21.84 3.75 -0.39
CA ALA A 68 -22.49 4.15 -1.64
C ALA A 68 -21.65 3.79 -2.86
N LEU A 69 -20.33 4.02 -2.79
CA LEU A 69 -19.40 3.71 -3.88
C LEU A 69 -19.31 2.20 -4.14
N VAL A 70 -19.17 1.39 -3.11
CA VAL A 70 -19.11 -0.08 -3.24
C VAL A 70 -20.42 -0.63 -3.82
N ALA A 71 -21.58 -0.10 -3.36
CA ALA A 71 -22.89 -0.50 -3.88
C ALA A 71 -23.13 -0.09 -5.33
N ASP A 72 -22.64 1.10 -5.75
CA ASP A 72 -22.71 1.58 -7.15
C ASP A 72 -21.81 0.77 -8.08
N VAL A 73 -20.52 0.64 -7.72
CA VAL A 73 -19.50 -0.02 -8.56
C VAL A 73 -19.72 -1.52 -8.63
N ARG A 74 -20.12 -2.14 -7.52
CA ARG A 74 -20.18 -3.60 -7.34
C ARG A 74 -18.85 -4.23 -7.80
N PRO A 75 -17.74 -3.91 -7.14
CA PRO A 75 -16.42 -4.36 -7.56
C PRO A 75 -16.28 -5.88 -7.38
N ASP A 76 -15.56 -6.50 -8.30
CA ASP A 76 -15.11 -7.89 -8.15
C ASP A 76 -14.01 -8.02 -7.09
N ALA A 77 -13.27 -6.94 -6.88
CA ALA A 77 -12.27 -6.86 -5.82
C ALA A 77 -12.05 -5.41 -5.34
N ILE A 78 -11.73 -5.27 -4.04
CA ILE A 78 -11.15 -4.06 -3.46
C ILE A 78 -9.65 -4.29 -3.30
N VAL A 79 -8.82 -3.36 -3.80
CA VAL A 79 -7.36 -3.35 -3.58
C VAL A 79 -7.02 -2.12 -2.77
N HIS A 80 -6.62 -2.33 -1.53
CA HIS A 80 -6.51 -1.28 -0.53
C HIS A 80 -5.06 -0.84 -0.32
N PHE A 81 -4.69 0.29 -0.96
CA PHE A 81 -3.38 0.95 -0.77
C PHE A 81 -3.45 2.18 0.13
N ALA A 82 -4.64 2.78 0.33
CA ALA A 82 -4.77 4.02 1.08
C ALA A 82 -4.24 3.86 2.50
N ALA A 83 -3.25 4.66 2.86
CA ALA A 83 -2.63 4.67 4.17
C ALA A 83 -1.87 5.99 4.39
N GLU A 84 -1.79 6.43 5.63
CA GLU A 84 -0.74 7.33 6.08
C GLU A 84 0.54 6.50 6.28
N SER A 85 1.62 6.81 5.54
CA SER A 85 2.78 5.91 5.41
C SER A 85 4.12 6.52 5.84
N HIS A 86 4.12 7.73 6.39
CA HIS A 86 5.37 8.39 6.81
C HIS A 86 5.67 8.08 8.27
N VAL A 87 6.75 7.33 8.52
CA VAL A 87 7.14 6.91 9.86
C VAL A 87 7.40 8.11 10.78
N ASP A 88 8.24 9.06 10.37
CA ASP A 88 8.60 10.22 11.22
C ASP A 88 7.38 11.09 11.55
N ARG A 89 6.47 11.30 10.59
CA ARG A 89 5.20 12.00 10.85
C ARG A 89 4.34 11.22 11.85
N SER A 90 4.34 9.90 11.80
CA SER A 90 3.61 9.07 12.75
C SER A 90 4.15 9.18 14.18
N ILE A 91 5.46 9.43 14.34
CA ILE A 91 6.09 9.65 15.64
C ILE A 91 5.67 11.02 16.20
N LEU A 92 5.67 12.05 15.35
CA LEU A 92 5.31 13.42 15.76
C LEU A 92 3.80 13.59 16.00
N SER A 93 2.98 12.90 15.22
CA SER A 93 1.50 12.99 15.28
C SER A 93 0.89 11.64 14.94
N PRO A 94 0.65 10.76 15.92
CA PRO A 94 0.19 9.39 15.65
C PRO A 94 -1.29 9.29 15.28
N ALA A 95 -2.14 10.25 15.64
CA ALA A 95 -3.59 10.15 15.43
C ALA A 95 -3.99 9.93 13.96
N PRO A 96 -3.44 10.63 12.94
CA PRO A 96 -3.80 10.41 11.55
C PRO A 96 -3.55 8.98 11.05
N VAL A 97 -2.45 8.34 11.49
CA VAL A 97 -2.15 6.96 11.05
C VAL A 97 -3.15 5.95 11.62
N PHE A 98 -3.63 6.14 12.85
CA PHE A 98 -4.66 5.27 13.41
C PHE A 98 -6.04 5.51 12.77
N GLU A 99 -6.40 6.77 12.52
CA GLU A 99 -7.64 7.09 11.83
C GLU A 99 -7.64 6.47 10.42
N THR A 100 -6.64 6.75 9.61
CA THR A 100 -6.60 6.26 8.24
C THR A 100 -6.37 4.76 8.18
N ASN A 101 -5.32 4.25 8.84
CA ASN A 101 -4.89 2.87 8.64
C ASN A 101 -5.76 1.84 9.36
N LEU A 102 -6.34 2.18 10.52
CA LEU A 102 -7.25 1.28 11.25
C LEU A 102 -8.71 1.57 10.94
N ARG A 103 -9.19 2.78 11.22
CA ARG A 103 -10.60 3.12 11.02
C ARG A 103 -10.99 3.09 9.54
N GLY A 104 -10.13 3.62 8.65
CA GLY A 104 -10.36 3.56 7.21
C GLY A 104 -10.44 2.11 6.70
N THR A 105 -9.51 1.24 7.14
CA THR A 105 -9.55 -0.19 6.81
C THR A 105 -10.82 -0.86 7.34
N PHE A 106 -11.22 -0.56 8.60
CA PHE A 106 -12.48 -1.05 9.17
C PHE A 106 -13.68 -0.65 8.30
N THR A 107 -13.75 0.60 7.89
CA THR A 107 -14.85 1.12 7.05
C THR A 107 -14.94 0.38 5.72
N LEU A 108 -13.79 0.13 5.07
CA LEU A 108 -13.73 -0.62 3.82
C LEU A 108 -14.15 -2.09 3.99
N LEU A 109 -13.71 -2.73 5.07
CA LEU A 109 -14.06 -4.12 5.40
C LEU A 109 -15.56 -4.27 5.66
N GLU A 110 -16.18 -3.34 6.39
CA GLU A 110 -17.63 -3.31 6.62
C GLU A 110 -18.41 -3.13 5.30
N ALA A 111 -17.97 -2.20 4.44
CA ALA A 111 -18.59 -2.01 3.14
C ALA A 111 -18.43 -3.25 2.24
N ALA A 112 -17.25 -3.87 2.25
CA ALA A 112 -16.99 -5.10 1.50
C ALA A 112 -17.89 -6.25 1.98
N ARG A 113 -17.99 -6.43 3.31
CA ARG A 113 -18.85 -7.44 3.93
C ARG A 113 -20.32 -7.20 3.61
N GLY A 114 -20.82 -5.98 3.82
CA GLY A 114 -22.22 -5.61 3.59
C GLY A 114 -22.66 -5.78 2.14
N ASN A 115 -21.76 -5.52 1.18
CA ASN A 115 -22.02 -5.66 -0.25
C ASN A 115 -21.54 -7.01 -0.86
N ARG A 116 -21.03 -7.92 -0.03
CA ARG A 116 -20.54 -9.25 -0.44
C ARG A 116 -19.48 -9.18 -1.55
N VAL A 117 -18.52 -8.27 -1.40
CA VAL A 117 -17.43 -8.12 -2.35
C VAL A 117 -16.64 -9.43 -2.44
N PRO A 118 -16.40 -9.99 -3.65
CA PRO A 118 -15.81 -11.32 -3.80
C PRO A 118 -14.36 -11.43 -3.35
N ARG A 119 -13.60 -10.33 -3.35
CA ARG A 119 -12.18 -10.30 -2.94
C ARG A 119 -11.82 -8.98 -2.28
N PHE A 120 -11.02 -9.05 -1.23
CA PHE A 120 -10.42 -7.89 -0.56
C PHE A 120 -8.93 -8.12 -0.42
N LEU A 121 -8.11 -7.33 -1.09
CA LEU A 121 -6.66 -7.39 -0.98
C LEU A 121 -6.17 -6.19 -0.17
N HIS A 122 -5.58 -6.47 0.99
CA HIS A 122 -4.98 -5.48 1.87
C HIS A 122 -3.48 -5.38 1.61
N VAL A 123 -3.02 -4.22 1.16
CA VAL A 123 -1.59 -3.97 0.93
C VAL A 123 -0.96 -3.44 2.21
N SER A 124 -0.05 -4.21 2.78
CA SER A 124 0.67 -3.94 4.02
C SER A 124 2.17 -3.79 3.78
N THR A 125 2.96 -3.91 4.82
CA THR A 125 4.40 -3.65 4.83
C THR A 125 5.12 -4.69 5.70
N ASP A 126 6.39 -4.97 5.39
CA ASP A 126 7.30 -5.77 6.22
C ASP A 126 7.66 -5.09 7.55
N GLU A 127 7.48 -3.77 7.67
CA GLU A 127 7.70 -3.05 8.92
C GLU A 127 6.85 -3.55 10.11
N VAL A 128 5.80 -4.32 9.83
CA VAL A 128 4.99 -4.97 10.88
C VAL A 128 5.78 -6.02 11.66
N TYR A 129 6.84 -6.56 11.09
CA TYR A 129 7.73 -7.53 11.74
C TYR A 129 8.72 -6.88 12.70
N GLY A 130 8.97 -5.57 12.54
CA GLY A 130 9.97 -4.84 13.30
C GLY A 130 11.40 -5.11 12.83
N SER A 131 12.37 -4.90 13.73
CA SER A 131 13.77 -5.17 13.43
C SER A 131 14.07 -6.65 13.51
N ILE A 132 14.71 -7.17 12.46
CA ILE A 132 15.13 -8.56 12.34
C ILE A 132 16.65 -8.58 12.31
N GLU A 133 17.28 -9.29 13.24
CA GLU A 133 18.73 -9.42 13.30
C GLU A 133 19.20 -10.54 12.39
N ALA A 134 20.22 -10.26 11.57
CA ALA A 134 20.84 -11.27 10.73
C ALA A 134 21.41 -12.43 11.58
N PRO A 135 21.34 -13.67 11.12
CA PRO A 135 20.93 -14.13 9.78
C PRO A 135 19.43 -14.45 9.64
N ALA A 136 18.57 -14.04 10.59
CA ALA A 136 17.15 -14.35 10.54
C ALA A 136 16.46 -13.62 9.39
N GLU A 137 15.44 -14.27 8.83
CA GLU A 137 14.51 -13.72 7.84
C GLU A 137 13.08 -13.93 8.33
N ALA A 138 12.16 -13.04 7.98
CA ALA A 138 10.75 -13.18 8.33
C ALA A 138 9.99 -13.90 7.22
N ASP A 139 9.38 -15.00 7.55
CA ASP A 139 8.28 -15.59 6.78
C ASP A 139 6.93 -14.97 7.20
N GLU A 140 5.85 -15.41 6.60
CA GLU A 140 4.51 -14.90 6.87
C GLU A 140 4.00 -15.22 8.28
N ASP A 141 4.54 -16.24 8.93
CA ASP A 141 4.24 -16.65 10.31
C ASP A 141 5.11 -15.95 11.36
N TYR A 142 6.09 -15.16 10.92
CA TYR A 142 6.97 -14.44 11.85
C TYR A 142 6.17 -13.50 12.77
N PRO A 143 6.50 -13.44 14.07
CA PRO A 143 5.77 -12.62 15.04
C PRO A 143 5.79 -11.13 14.68
N LEU A 144 4.63 -10.47 14.79
CA LEU A 144 4.52 -9.03 14.61
C LEU A 144 5.14 -8.29 15.80
N ARG A 145 6.13 -7.43 15.55
CA ARG A 145 6.84 -6.63 16.55
C ARG A 145 7.04 -5.19 16.05
N PRO A 146 5.96 -4.48 15.72
CA PRO A 146 6.06 -3.13 15.14
C PRO A 146 6.76 -2.17 16.10
N SER A 147 7.65 -1.32 15.57
CA SER A 147 8.50 -0.41 16.34
C SER A 147 8.12 1.07 16.21
N SER A 148 7.10 1.40 15.43
CA SER A 148 6.61 2.77 15.23
C SER A 148 5.07 2.82 15.27
N PRO A 149 4.45 4.01 15.50
CA PRO A 149 3.00 4.16 15.38
C PRO A 149 2.48 3.77 14.00
N TYR A 150 3.22 4.06 12.93
CA TYR A 150 2.89 3.62 11.57
C TYR A 150 2.85 2.09 11.48
N SER A 151 3.94 1.41 11.81
CA SER A 151 4.01 -0.05 11.71
C SER A 151 3.02 -0.74 12.64
N ALA A 152 2.74 -0.16 13.83
CA ALA A 152 1.71 -0.65 14.74
C ALA A 152 0.31 -0.52 14.14
N SER A 153 0.00 0.60 13.46
CA SER A 153 -1.28 0.80 12.77
C SER A 153 -1.46 -0.17 11.61
N LYS A 154 -0.39 -0.47 10.87
CA LYS A 154 -0.41 -1.46 9.78
C LYS A 154 -0.58 -2.89 10.32
N ALA A 155 0.15 -3.27 11.37
CA ALA A 155 -0.03 -4.57 12.03
C ALA A 155 -1.46 -4.74 12.57
N GLY A 156 -2.03 -3.69 13.17
CA GLY A 156 -3.41 -3.68 13.62
C GLY A 156 -4.42 -3.84 12.47
N SER A 157 -4.18 -3.18 11.32
CA SER A 157 -5.04 -3.32 10.15
C SER A 157 -4.93 -4.69 9.47
N ASP A 158 -3.75 -5.33 9.48
CA ASP A 158 -3.56 -6.71 9.03
C ASP A 158 -4.40 -7.68 9.87
N LEU A 159 -4.26 -7.60 11.20
CA LEU A 159 -5.02 -8.44 12.14
C LEU A 159 -6.52 -8.21 12.02
N LEU A 160 -6.94 -6.96 11.85
CA LEU A 160 -8.34 -6.62 11.61
C LEU A 160 -8.85 -7.27 10.32
N ALA A 161 -8.13 -7.14 9.22
CA ALA A 161 -8.50 -7.71 7.93
C ALA A 161 -8.61 -9.25 8.00
N LEU A 162 -7.64 -9.92 8.61
CA LEU A 162 -7.65 -11.38 8.81
C LEU A 162 -8.80 -11.83 9.72
N SER A 163 -9.15 -11.04 10.74
CA SER A 163 -10.30 -11.35 11.62
C SER A 163 -11.62 -11.38 10.86
N TYR A 164 -11.78 -10.55 9.82
CA TYR A 164 -12.95 -10.56 8.95
C TYR A 164 -13.06 -11.83 8.11
N TYR A 165 -11.94 -12.40 7.69
CA TYR A 165 -11.95 -13.72 7.05
C TYR A 165 -12.36 -14.81 8.04
N VAL A 166 -11.76 -14.84 9.23
CA VAL A 166 -12.04 -15.89 10.23
C VAL A 166 -13.49 -15.81 10.70
N THR A 167 -13.98 -14.61 11.03
CA THR A 167 -15.30 -14.41 11.63
C THR A 167 -16.43 -14.40 10.63
N TYR A 168 -16.26 -13.66 9.54
CA TYR A 168 -17.34 -13.38 8.57
C TYR A 168 -17.17 -14.07 7.23
N ARG A 169 -16.06 -14.80 7.03
CA ARG A 169 -15.71 -15.43 5.75
C ARG A 169 -15.60 -14.44 4.59
N LEU A 170 -15.29 -13.16 4.89
CA LEU A 170 -14.93 -12.20 3.85
C LEU A 170 -13.63 -12.67 3.20
N PRO A 171 -13.56 -12.83 1.85
CA PRO A 171 -12.36 -13.33 1.19
C PRO A 171 -11.23 -12.28 1.18
N VAL A 172 -10.52 -12.17 2.28
CA VAL A 172 -9.39 -11.25 2.49
C VAL A 172 -8.09 -11.94 2.16
N THR A 173 -7.19 -11.23 1.48
CA THR A 173 -5.77 -11.59 1.29
C THR A 173 -4.92 -10.40 1.74
N VAL A 174 -3.83 -10.65 2.44
CA VAL A 174 -2.89 -9.62 2.89
C VAL A 174 -1.56 -9.76 2.13
N THR A 175 -0.97 -8.65 1.70
CA THR A 175 0.41 -8.65 1.19
C THR A 175 1.28 -7.74 2.05
N ARG A 176 2.48 -8.20 2.40
CA ARG A 176 3.49 -7.42 3.14
C ARG A 176 4.69 -7.22 2.25
N ALA A 177 4.92 -5.97 1.85
CA ALA A 177 5.98 -5.63 0.92
C ALA A 177 7.16 -4.97 1.61
N SER A 178 8.36 -5.23 1.10
CA SER A 178 9.58 -4.55 1.46
C SER A 178 9.65 -3.12 0.88
N ASN A 179 10.79 -2.44 1.04
CA ASN A 179 10.93 -1.04 0.63
C ASN A 179 10.80 -0.86 -0.88
N ASN A 180 9.74 -0.19 -1.30
CA ASN A 180 9.50 0.08 -2.70
C ASN A 180 10.28 1.29 -3.20
N TYR A 181 10.73 1.22 -4.47
CA TYR A 181 11.33 2.33 -5.20
C TYR A 181 10.86 2.34 -6.66
N GLY A 182 10.97 3.48 -7.32
CA GLY A 182 10.66 3.62 -8.74
C GLY A 182 10.04 4.95 -9.14
N PRO A 183 9.60 5.07 -10.41
CA PRO A 183 9.00 6.29 -10.94
C PRO A 183 7.75 6.72 -10.15
N TYR A 184 7.60 8.05 -10.01
CA TYR A 184 6.49 8.70 -9.28
C TYR A 184 6.54 8.53 -7.75
N GLN A 185 7.65 8.05 -7.19
CA GLN A 185 7.82 8.03 -5.74
C GLN A 185 7.95 9.44 -5.17
N PHE A 186 7.21 9.73 -4.09
CA PHE A 186 7.23 11.05 -3.47
C PHE A 186 8.61 11.38 -2.89
N PRO A 187 9.15 12.60 -3.09
CA PRO A 187 10.55 12.95 -2.82
C PRO A 187 10.90 13.10 -1.33
N GLU A 188 10.15 12.54 -0.42
CA GLU A 188 10.49 12.43 1.01
C GLU A 188 11.20 11.11 1.36
N LYS A 189 11.15 10.12 0.46
CA LYS A 189 11.77 8.81 0.67
C LYS A 189 13.22 8.79 0.22
N LEU A 190 14.03 7.86 0.76
CA LEU A 190 15.48 7.83 0.59
C LEU A 190 15.91 8.04 -0.88
N ILE A 191 15.52 7.14 -1.76
CA ILE A 191 16.00 7.17 -3.17
C ILE A 191 15.61 8.47 -3.89
N PRO A 192 14.33 8.87 -3.96
CA PRO A 192 14.00 10.10 -4.67
C PRO A 192 14.55 11.37 -4.01
N LEU A 193 14.67 11.40 -2.67
CA LEU A 193 15.31 12.51 -1.95
C LEU A 193 16.79 12.65 -2.36
N MET A 194 17.54 11.52 -2.36
CA MET A 194 18.96 11.54 -2.75
C MET A 194 19.14 11.97 -4.20
N LEU A 195 18.30 11.48 -5.12
CA LEU A 195 18.34 11.87 -6.51
C LEU A 195 18.05 13.37 -6.69
N THR A 196 17.01 13.89 -6.03
CA THR A 196 16.66 15.32 -6.11
C THR A 196 17.80 16.19 -5.56
N ASN A 197 18.32 15.84 -4.38
CA ASN A 197 19.43 16.58 -3.79
C ASN A 197 20.70 16.54 -4.66
N ALA A 198 21.03 15.37 -5.22
CA ALA A 198 22.17 15.24 -6.12
C ALA A 198 22.02 16.11 -7.39
N PHE A 199 20.82 16.16 -7.97
CA PHE A 199 20.50 17.01 -9.11
C PHE A 199 20.66 18.50 -8.80
N ASP A 200 20.27 18.92 -7.60
CA ASP A 200 20.33 20.29 -7.13
C ASP A 200 21.71 20.66 -6.52
N GLY A 201 22.68 19.74 -6.51
CA GLY A 201 23.99 19.93 -5.89
C GLY A 201 23.95 20.10 -4.36
N LEU A 202 22.90 19.57 -3.73
CA LEU A 202 22.70 19.63 -2.29
C LEU A 202 23.36 18.43 -1.57
N PRO A 203 23.68 18.53 -0.28
CA PRO A 203 24.18 17.41 0.49
C PRO A 203 23.20 16.22 0.52
N LEU A 204 23.75 15.00 0.49
CA LEU A 204 22.99 13.76 0.61
C LEU A 204 22.90 13.34 2.08
N PRO A 205 21.78 13.58 2.78
CA PRO A 205 21.68 13.29 4.21
C PRO A 205 21.55 11.77 4.45
N VAL A 206 22.48 11.21 5.20
CA VAL A 206 22.43 9.80 5.63
C VAL A 206 22.08 9.78 7.12
N TYR A 207 21.01 9.06 7.49
CA TYR A 207 20.62 8.90 8.89
C TYR A 207 21.55 7.91 9.60
N GLY A 208 22.06 8.32 10.80
CA GLY A 208 22.95 7.51 11.60
C GLY A 208 24.25 7.20 10.86
N ASP A 209 24.65 5.93 10.88
CA ASP A 209 25.84 5.43 10.15
C ASP A 209 25.54 4.92 8.74
N GLY A 210 24.26 4.88 8.35
CA GLY A 210 23.80 4.39 7.06
C GLY A 210 23.87 2.87 6.91
N MET A 211 24.13 2.12 7.98
CA MET A 211 24.30 0.66 7.95
C MET A 211 22.98 -0.10 8.08
N GLN A 212 21.85 0.60 8.20
CA GLN A 212 20.53 -0.02 8.21
C GLN A 212 20.28 -0.73 6.87
N ILE A 213 20.09 -2.04 6.93
CA ILE A 213 19.81 -2.88 5.75
C ILE A 213 18.32 -2.81 5.43
N ARG A 214 18.02 -2.67 4.14
CA ARG A 214 16.67 -2.73 3.59
C ARG A 214 16.64 -3.61 2.35
N ASP A 215 15.59 -4.38 2.19
CA ASP A 215 15.31 -5.06 0.93
C ASP A 215 14.58 -4.10 -0.01
N TRP A 216 15.10 -3.94 -1.24
CA TRP A 216 14.63 -2.96 -2.21
C TRP A 216 13.84 -3.64 -3.32
N LEU A 217 12.57 -3.25 -3.44
CA LEU A 217 11.59 -3.82 -4.38
C LEU A 217 11.18 -2.78 -5.43
N PHE A 218 11.39 -3.09 -6.70
CA PHE A 218 10.93 -2.20 -7.76
C PHE A 218 9.40 -2.17 -7.83
N VAL A 219 8.81 -0.98 -7.95
CA VAL A 219 7.37 -0.78 -7.80
C VAL A 219 6.51 -1.58 -8.79
N GLU A 220 6.99 -1.78 -10.02
CA GLU A 220 6.25 -2.59 -11.00
C GLU A 220 6.29 -4.08 -10.67
N ASP A 221 7.39 -4.58 -10.10
CA ASP A 221 7.48 -5.97 -9.64
C ASP A 221 6.54 -6.20 -8.45
N HIS A 222 6.47 -5.23 -7.53
CA HIS A 222 5.45 -5.24 -6.48
C HIS A 222 4.03 -5.30 -7.06
N CYS A 223 3.72 -4.45 -8.04
CA CYS A 223 2.40 -4.46 -8.69
C CYS A 223 2.11 -5.80 -9.37
N ARG A 224 3.10 -6.44 -10.03
CA ARG A 224 2.96 -7.80 -10.61
C ARG A 224 2.64 -8.83 -9.54
N ALA A 225 3.32 -8.77 -8.39
CA ALA A 225 3.04 -9.66 -7.26
C ALA A 225 1.65 -9.42 -6.65
N ILE A 226 1.21 -8.15 -6.53
CA ILE A 226 -0.16 -7.81 -6.10
C ILE A 226 -1.19 -8.41 -7.07
N PHE A 227 -1.00 -8.32 -8.40
CA PHE A 227 -1.88 -8.98 -9.35
C PHE A 227 -1.89 -10.49 -9.18
N ALA A 228 -0.72 -11.11 -8.95
CA ALA A 228 -0.65 -12.56 -8.70
C ALA A 228 -1.41 -12.94 -7.41
N ALA A 229 -1.28 -12.17 -6.35
CA ALA A 229 -2.02 -12.37 -5.10
C ALA A 229 -3.53 -12.15 -5.30
N LEU A 230 -3.92 -11.15 -6.11
CA LEU A 230 -5.32 -10.88 -6.42
C LEU A 230 -5.97 -12.00 -7.26
N GLU A 231 -5.24 -12.57 -8.22
CA GLU A 231 -5.75 -13.58 -9.15
C GLU A 231 -5.69 -15.01 -8.57
N LYS A 232 -4.60 -15.33 -7.83
CA LYS A 232 -4.26 -16.68 -7.40
C LYS A 232 -4.19 -16.85 -5.88
N GLY A 233 -4.18 -15.75 -5.12
CA GLY A 233 -4.06 -15.77 -3.66
C GLY A 233 -5.25 -16.47 -3.02
N ARG A 234 -4.96 -17.22 -1.97
CA ARG A 234 -5.97 -17.91 -1.16
C ARG A 234 -6.51 -16.96 -0.10
N PRO A 235 -7.83 -16.85 0.06
CA PRO A 235 -8.42 -16.08 1.13
C PRO A 235 -7.93 -16.54 2.52
N GLY A 236 -7.65 -15.57 3.37
CA GLY A 236 -7.11 -15.79 4.72
C GLY A 236 -5.59 -15.87 4.79
N GLU A 237 -4.90 -15.90 3.65
CA GLU A 237 -3.44 -16.00 3.60
C GLU A 237 -2.76 -14.63 3.54
N ILE A 238 -1.52 -14.64 4.01
CA ILE A 238 -0.57 -13.54 3.91
C ILE A 238 0.48 -13.92 2.87
N TYR A 239 1.01 -12.94 2.15
CA TYR A 239 2.09 -13.12 1.18
C TYR A 239 3.15 -12.03 1.38
N ASN A 240 4.36 -12.42 1.71
CA ASN A 240 5.51 -11.52 1.70
C ASN A 240 5.96 -11.26 0.26
N ILE A 241 6.24 -9.99 -0.04
CA ILE A 241 6.71 -9.55 -1.35
C ILE A 241 8.04 -8.81 -1.16
N GLY A 242 9.14 -9.48 -1.41
CA GLY A 242 10.48 -8.94 -1.32
C GLY A 242 11.14 -8.74 -2.69
N GLY A 243 12.13 -7.86 -2.75
CA GLY A 243 12.94 -7.62 -3.94
C GLY A 243 14.14 -8.56 -4.07
N ASN A 244 14.46 -9.29 -3.01
CA ASN A 244 15.69 -10.09 -2.91
C ASN A 244 16.96 -9.26 -3.18
N CYS A 245 16.93 -8.00 -2.74
CA CYS A 245 17.98 -6.99 -2.93
C CYS A 245 18.23 -6.23 -1.60
N SER A 246 18.81 -6.93 -0.64
CA SER A 246 19.11 -6.40 0.70
C SER A 246 20.42 -5.62 0.69
N LEU A 247 20.35 -4.30 0.85
CA LEU A 247 21.50 -3.40 0.81
C LEU A 247 21.47 -2.44 2.02
N PRO A 248 22.66 -2.09 2.58
CA PRO A 248 22.77 -0.97 3.50
C PRO A 248 22.37 0.36 2.83
N ASN A 249 21.72 1.25 3.56
CA ASN A 249 21.33 2.56 3.02
C ASN A 249 22.51 3.33 2.42
N LEU A 250 23.69 3.24 3.03
CA LEU A 250 24.91 3.89 2.53
C LEU A 250 25.35 3.36 1.14
N GLU A 251 25.11 2.09 0.84
CA GLU A 251 25.43 1.50 -0.46
C GLU A 251 24.45 1.97 -1.54
N VAL A 252 23.18 2.16 -1.17
CA VAL A 252 22.15 2.70 -2.10
C VAL A 252 22.43 4.16 -2.45
N VAL A 253 23.04 4.93 -1.55
CA VAL A 253 23.34 6.37 -1.74
C VAL A 253 24.62 6.58 -2.56
N ARG A 254 25.54 5.62 -2.65
CA ARG A 254 26.79 5.69 -3.44
C ARG A 254 26.56 5.46 -4.92
#